data_42ee125f005c505e59889d04818a1b60
#
_entry.id   42ee125f005c505e59889d04818a1b60
#
_cell.length_a   1.000
_cell.length_b   1.000
_cell.length_c   1.000
_cell.angle_alpha   90.00
_cell.angle_beta   90.00
_cell.angle_gamma   90.00
#
_symmetry.space_group_name_H-M   'P 1'
#
loop_
_entity.id
_entity.type
_entity.pdbx_description
1 polymer ?
#
loop_
_entity_poly.entity_id
_entity_poly.type
_entity_poly.pdbx_seq_one_letter_code
_entity_poly.pdbx_strand_id
1 'polypeptide(L)'
;NKEANARAEVFLAEQFGPTIQAELSRELGCEANIYIDEKDKQTVIFAYPHLFTNSATLQVIRLEIGALAAWTPAKIAQIEPYAATYYPKVFSQKDTAILTVAPERTFWEKATILHHEANRPEGSEMPQRYSRHYYDLYRMSMTPVKEAAFARVDLLKTVVDFKMKFYPRSWAKYQEAVPGTLKLVPPDYRFAALAADYEAMKDMLYGDVPSFYTVMDALRNLERGIHLL
;
A
#
# COMPACT_ATOMS: atom_id res chain seq x y z
N ASN A 1 -6.85 -16.82 -13.18
CA ASN A 1 -7.01 -15.91 -12.03
C ASN A 1 -8.16 -16.35 -11.10
N LYS A 2 -9.37 -16.64 -11.62
CA LYS A 2 -10.50 -17.08 -10.78
C LYS A 2 -10.21 -18.36 -10.01
N GLU A 3 -9.62 -19.34 -10.66
CA GLU A 3 -9.26 -20.61 -10.02
C GLU A 3 -8.18 -20.47 -8.94
N ALA A 4 -7.17 -19.63 -9.17
CA ALA A 4 -6.12 -19.35 -8.16
C ALA A 4 -6.71 -18.64 -6.93
N ASN A 5 -7.61 -17.69 -7.14
CA ASN A 5 -8.31 -17.02 -6.04
C ASN A 5 -9.20 -17.99 -5.27
N ALA A 6 -9.98 -18.82 -5.95
CA ALA A 6 -10.84 -19.81 -5.31
C ALA A 6 -10.04 -20.81 -4.45
N ARG A 7 -8.88 -21.27 -4.94
CA ARG A 7 -7.97 -22.14 -4.15
C ARG A 7 -7.40 -21.40 -2.94
N ALA A 8 -7.03 -20.12 -3.10
CA ALA A 8 -6.55 -19.31 -1.98
C ALA A 8 -7.63 -19.14 -0.92
N GLU A 9 -8.87 -18.85 -1.30
CA GLU A 9 -10.00 -18.69 -0.37
C GLU A 9 -10.26 -19.97 0.44
N VAL A 10 -10.23 -21.12 -0.20
CA VAL A 10 -10.35 -22.43 0.49
C VAL A 10 -9.18 -22.65 1.46
N PHE A 11 -7.95 -22.40 1.02
CA PHE A 11 -6.77 -22.53 1.88
C PHE A 11 -6.85 -21.60 3.12
N LEU A 12 -7.27 -20.37 2.92
CA LEU A 12 -7.41 -19.39 4.01
C LEU A 12 -8.47 -19.83 5.02
N ALA A 13 -9.60 -20.33 4.56
CA ALA A 13 -10.69 -20.75 5.43
C ALA A 13 -10.40 -22.07 6.16
N GLU A 14 -9.81 -23.05 5.49
CA GLU A 14 -9.70 -24.42 6.01
C GLU A 14 -8.35 -24.71 6.68
N GLN A 15 -7.30 -23.97 6.35
CA GLN A 15 -5.96 -24.24 6.85
C GLN A 15 -5.33 -23.03 7.54
N PHE A 16 -5.15 -21.92 6.85
CA PHE A 16 -4.41 -20.78 7.37
C PHE A 16 -5.11 -20.12 8.56
N GLY A 17 -6.41 -19.82 8.44
CA GLY A 17 -7.20 -19.20 9.53
C GLY A 17 -7.18 -20.04 10.83
N PRO A 18 -7.55 -21.33 10.79
CA PRO A 18 -7.47 -22.20 11.96
C PRO A 18 -6.06 -22.33 12.56
N THR A 19 -5.03 -22.42 11.71
CA THR A 19 -3.63 -22.51 12.16
C THR A 19 -3.21 -21.25 12.91
N ILE A 20 -3.46 -20.07 12.32
CA ILE A 20 -3.08 -18.79 12.93
C ILE A 20 -3.86 -18.54 14.23
N GLN A 21 -5.14 -18.95 14.27
CA GLN A 21 -5.95 -18.88 15.47
C GLN A 21 -5.37 -19.73 16.60
N ALA A 22 -5.00 -20.96 16.32
CA ALA A 22 -4.42 -21.86 17.31
C ALA A 22 -3.07 -21.35 17.83
N GLU A 23 -2.20 -20.87 16.92
CA GLU A 23 -0.89 -20.33 17.30
C GLU A 23 -1.01 -19.05 18.13
N LEU A 24 -1.81 -18.08 17.69
CA LEU A 24 -2.02 -16.84 18.42
C LEU A 24 -2.69 -17.10 19.77
N SER A 25 -3.67 -18.01 19.85
CA SER A 25 -4.31 -18.36 21.12
C SER A 25 -3.30 -18.92 22.13
N ARG A 26 -2.36 -19.75 21.65
CA ARG A 26 -1.27 -20.28 22.49
C ARG A 26 -0.34 -19.18 23.00
N GLU A 27 0.11 -18.28 22.10
CA GLU A 27 1.03 -17.19 22.43
C GLU A 27 0.39 -16.14 23.35
N LEU A 28 -0.89 -15.84 23.15
CA LEU A 28 -1.63 -14.86 23.95
C LEU A 28 -2.14 -15.44 25.29
N GLY A 29 -2.18 -16.76 25.45
CA GLY A 29 -2.75 -17.42 26.63
C GLY A 29 -4.28 -17.26 26.76
N CYS A 30 -4.97 -16.89 25.68
CA CYS A 30 -6.41 -16.75 25.58
C CYS A 30 -6.89 -17.03 24.15
N GLU A 31 -8.17 -17.26 23.95
CA GLU A 31 -8.72 -17.50 22.62
C GLU A 31 -8.57 -16.26 21.72
N ALA A 32 -7.86 -16.41 20.61
CA ALA A 32 -7.73 -15.38 19.59
C ALA A 32 -8.97 -15.37 18.69
N ASN A 33 -9.59 -14.20 18.52
CA ASN A 33 -10.74 -14.04 17.63
C ASN A 33 -10.28 -13.83 16.18
N ILE A 34 -10.21 -14.91 15.41
CA ILE A 34 -9.80 -14.94 14.01
C ILE A 34 -10.97 -15.39 13.14
N TYR A 35 -11.25 -14.67 12.06
CA TYR A 35 -12.28 -15.06 11.10
C TYR A 35 -11.97 -14.53 9.68
N ILE A 36 -12.62 -15.10 8.68
CA ILE A 36 -12.54 -14.63 7.29
C ILE A 36 -13.55 -13.49 7.09
N ASP A 37 -13.12 -12.42 6.44
CA ASP A 37 -13.99 -11.30 6.11
C ASP A 37 -15.16 -11.75 5.21
N GLU A 38 -16.37 -11.34 5.55
CA GLU A 38 -17.57 -11.77 4.81
C GLU A 38 -17.61 -11.22 3.38
N LYS A 39 -17.06 -10.02 3.18
CA LYS A 39 -17.07 -9.30 1.89
C LYS A 39 -15.86 -9.62 1.03
N ASP A 40 -14.74 -9.98 1.67
CA ASP A 40 -13.48 -10.30 1.00
C ASP A 40 -12.89 -11.59 1.55
N LYS A 41 -13.16 -12.71 0.87
CA LYS A 41 -12.72 -14.05 1.28
C LYS A 41 -11.20 -14.24 1.24
N GLN A 42 -10.44 -13.28 0.74
CA GLN A 42 -8.98 -13.27 0.78
C GLN A 42 -8.43 -12.44 1.95
N THR A 43 -9.28 -11.99 2.86
CA THR A 43 -8.89 -11.25 4.06
C THR A 43 -9.19 -12.05 5.32
N VAL A 44 -8.16 -12.28 6.12
CA VAL A 44 -8.27 -12.85 7.48
C VAL A 44 -8.27 -11.69 8.48
N ILE A 45 -9.23 -11.68 9.38
CA ILE A 45 -9.40 -10.66 10.41
C ILE A 45 -8.94 -11.21 11.76
N PHE A 46 -8.07 -10.47 12.45
CA PHE A 46 -7.81 -10.65 13.86
C PHE A 46 -8.49 -9.51 14.64
N ALA A 47 -9.56 -9.82 15.35
CA ALA A 47 -10.23 -8.88 16.23
C ALA A 47 -9.64 -8.98 17.65
N TYR A 48 -8.87 -7.96 18.03
CA TYR A 48 -8.26 -7.88 19.36
C TYR A 48 -9.17 -7.13 20.35
N PRO A 49 -9.01 -7.34 21.68
CA PRO A 49 -9.80 -6.63 22.67
C PRO A 49 -9.61 -5.11 22.59
N HIS A 50 -10.72 -4.37 22.62
CA HIS A 50 -10.71 -2.92 22.57
C HIS A 50 -10.43 -2.33 23.95
N LEU A 51 -9.32 -1.63 24.10
CA LEU A 51 -9.00 -0.86 25.32
C LEU A 51 -9.41 0.61 25.19
N PHE A 52 -9.58 1.09 23.96
CA PHE A 52 -9.93 2.47 23.67
C PHE A 52 -11.09 2.52 22.66
N THR A 53 -12.02 3.43 22.86
CA THR A 53 -13.08 3.72 21.89
C THR A 53 -12.61 4.84 20.97
N ASN A 54 -12.21 4.51 19.77
CA ASN A 54 -11.90 5.47 18.70
C ASN A 54 -12.64 5.06 17.44
N SER A 55 -13.63 5.85 17.03
CA SER A 55 -14.44 5.59 15.84
C SER A 55 -13.67 5.82 14.52
N ALA A 56 -12.52 6.50 14.56
CA ALA A 56 -11.71 6.81 13.38
C ALA A 56 -10.80 5.64 12.95
N THR A 57 -10.53 4.67 13.84
CA THR A 57 -9.65 3.54 13.55
C THR A 57 -10.41 2.21 13.56
N LEU A 58 -10.11 1.35 12.59
CA LEU A 58 -10.55 -0.04 12.64
C LEU A 58 -9.78 -0.75 13.77
N GLN A 59 -10.49 -1.29 14.73
CA GLN A 59 -9.88 -2.00 15.87
C GLN A 59 -9.72 -3.48 15.56
N VAL A 60 -9.18 -3.78 14.39
CA VAL A 60 -8.86 -5.12 13.93
C VAL A 60 -7.57 -5.09 13.11
N ILE A 61 -6.85 -6.19 13.08
CA ILE A 61 -5.77 -6.40 12.12
C ILE A 61 -6.33 -7.17 10.93
N ARG A 62 -6.14 -6.63 9.73
CA ARG A 62 -6.55 -7.25 8.48
C ARG A 62 -5.33 -7.82 7.78
N LEU A 63 -5.35 -9.12 7.51
CA LEU A 63 -4.35 -9.82 6.71
C LEU A 63 -4.96 -10.05 5.32
N GLU A 64 -4.64 -9.18 4.36
CA GLU A 64 -5.08 -9.29 2.98
C GLU A 64 -4.10 -10.19 2.22
N ILE A 65 -4.55 -11.41 1.88
CA ILE A 65 -3.70 -12.48 1.33
C ILE A 65 -4.14 -12.81 -0.08
N GLY A 66 -3.52 -12.17 -1.06
CA GLY A 66 -3.87 -12.34 -2.48
C GLY A 66 -3.00 -13.37 -3.19
N ALA A 67 -3.62 -14.24 -4.00
CA ALA A 67 -2.93 -15.20 -4.86
C ALA A 67 -2.19 -14.53 -6.05
N LEU A 68 -2.48 -13.27 -6.34
CA LEU A 68 -1.94 -12.51 -7.48
C LEU A 68 -1.01 -11.38 -7.03
N ALA A 69 -0.19 -11.62 -6.01
CA ALA A 69 0.78 -10.64 -5.59
C ALA A 69 2.06 -10.68 -6.46
N ALA A 70 2.48 -9.54 -6.97
CA ALA A 70 3.80 -9.38 -7.59
C ALA A 70 4.82 -9.03 -6.51
N TRP A 71 5.52 -10.02 -5.99
CA TRP A 71 6.37 -9.90 -4.82
C TRP A 71 7.88 -9.84 -5.13
N THR A 72 8.27 -9.85 -6.41
CA THR A 72 9.68 -9.80 -6.81
C THR A 72 10.06 -8.45 -7.44
N PRO A 73 11.25 -7.91 -7.14
CA PRO A 73 12.23 -8.41 -6.17
C PRO A 73 11.74 -8.24 -4.72
N ALA A 74 12.17 -9.15 -3.85
CA ALA A 74 11.87 -9.12 -2.42
C ALA A 74 13.17 -9.21 -1.61
N LYS A 75 13.14 -8.69 -0.38
CA LYS A 75 14.26 -8.76 0.57
C LYS A 75 13.76 -8.90 1.99
N ILE A 76 14.58 -9.45 2.86
CA ILE A 76 14.31 -9.46 4.30
C ILE A 76 14.46 -8.03 4.83
N ALA A 77 13.44 -7.56 5.54
CA ALA A 77 13.47 -6.31 6.28
C ALA A 77 13.17 -6.57 7.76
N GLN A 78 13.87 -5.86 8.64
CA GLN A 78 13.56 -5.83 10.06
C GLN A 78 12.46 -4.79 10.27
N ILE A 79 11.31 -5.25 10.74
CA ILE A 79 10.16 -4.39 11.02
C ILE A 79 10.04 -4.20 12.53
N GLU A 80 10.09 -2.95 12.96
CA GLU A 80 9.94 -2.55 14.36
C GLU A 80 8.65 -1.73 14.51
N PRO A 81 7.78 -2.04 15.50
CA PRO A 81 6.61 -1.22 15.77
C PRO A 81 7.03 0.12 16.38
N TYR A 82 6.38 1.23 16.01
CA TYR A 82 6.66 2.54 16.57
C TYR A 82 6.64 2.56 18.11
N ALA A 83 5.75 1.79 18.74
CA ALA A 83 5.68 1.67 20.19
C ALA A 83 6.99 1.15 20.83
N ALA A 84 7.77 0.32 20.14
CA ALA A 84 9.04 -0.20 20.66
C ALA A 84 10.10 0.88 20.82
N THR A 85 10.06 1.94 20.01
CA THR A 85 10.94 3.11 20.15
C THR A 85 10.65 3.87 21.47
N TYR A 86 9.37 4.01 21.84
CA TYR A 86 8.95 4.75 23.03
C TYR A 86 8.95 3.89 24.30
N TYR A 87 8.66 2.58 24.17
CA TYR A 87 8.53 1.65 25.27
C TYR A 87 9.39 0.40 25.12
N PRO A 88 10.73 0.54 24.94
CA PRO A 88 11.61 -0.57 24.57
C PRO A 88 11.66 -1.71 25.59
N LYS A 89 11.29 -1.45 26.86
CA LYS A 89 11.30 -2.44 27.95
C LYS A 89 10.04 -3.33 27.96
N VAL A 90 9.01 -2.96 27.21
CA VAL A 90 7.74 -3.71 27.14
C VAL A 90 7.83 -4.84 26.11
N PHE A 91 8.73 -4.72 25.15
CA PHE A 91 8.88 -5.68 24.07
C PHE A 91 9.95 -6.72 24.41
N SER A 92 9.59 -7.99 24.41
CA SER A 92 10.55 -9.10 24.51
C SER A 92 11.40 -9.23 23.24
N GLN A 93 10.79 -8.90 22.09
CA GLN A 93 11.43 -8.82 20.78
C GLN A 93 11.03 -7.49 20.14
N LYS A 94 12.00 -6.63 19.80
CA LYS A 94 11.73 -5.29 19.25
C LYS A 94 11.45 -5.31 17.77
N ASP A 95 12.06 -6.23 17.04
CA ASP A 95 11.96 -6.31 15.59
C ASP A 95 11.60 -7.73 15.12
N THR A 96 11.07 -7.81 13.92
CA THR A 96 10.73 -9.06 13.27
C THR A 96 11.26 -9.05 11.83
N ALA A 97 11.98 -10.12 11.46
CA ALA A 97 12.47 -10.30 10.10
C ALA A 97 11.32 -10.75 9.18
N ILE A 98 10.95 -9.91 8.21
CA ILE A 98 9.86 -10.18 7.28
C ILE A 98 10.37 -10.09 5.85
N LEU A 99 10.02 -11.08 5.01
CA LEU A 99 10.25 -11.00 3.58
C LEU A 99 9.28 -9.97 2.98
N THR A 100 9.83 -8.86 2.50
CA THR A 100 9.06 -7.74 1.96
C THR A 100 9.40 -7.48 0.49
N VAL A 101 8.46 -6.92 -0.25
CA VAL A 101 8.73 -6.38 -1.58
C VAL A 101 9.79 -5.28 -1.48
N ALA A 102 10.74 -5.26 -2.41
CA ALA A 102 11.78 -4.24 -2.44
C ALA A 102 11.17 -2.83 -2.59
N PRO A 103 11.61 -1.84 -1.77
CA PRO A 103 11.03 -0.50 -1.78
C PRO A 103 11.08 0.20 -3.14
N GLU A 104 12.11 -0.03 -3.94
CA GLU A 104 12.25 0.50 -5.29
C GLU A 104 11.17 -0.03 -6.24
N ARG A 105 10.71 -1.28 -6.05
CA ARG A 105 9.54 -1.79 -6.76
C ARG A 105 8.26 -1.10 -6.28
N THR A 106 8.07 -0.98 -4.97
CA THR A 106 6.92 -0.29 -4.39
C THR A 106 6.86 1.17 -4.86
N PHE A 107 8.00 1.84 -5.00
CA PHE A 107 8.07 3.19 -5.59
C PHE A 107 7.43 3.22 -6.98
N TRP A 108 7.82 2.32 -7.88
CA TRP A 108 7.27 2.26 -9.23
C TRP A 108 5.79 1.81 -9.25
N GLU A 109 5.38 0.97 -8.32
CA GLU A 109 3.96 0.62 -8.16
C GLU A 109 3.12 1.84 -7.78
N LYS A 110 3.59 2.67 -6.83
CA LYS A 110 2.93 3.94 -6.47
C LYS A 110 2.94 4.93 -7.63
N ALA A 111 4.06 5.10 -8.30
CA ALA A 111 4.16 5.97 -9.49
C ALA A 111 3.17 5.58 -10.59
N THR A 112 3.02 4.28 -10.87
CA THR A 112 2.04 3.80 -11.85
C THR A 112 0.58 3.88 -11.38
N ILE A 113 0.32 3.91 -10.05
CA ILE A 113 -1.01 4.24 -9.52
C ILE A 113 -1.32 5.72 -9.79
N LEU A 114 -0.37 6.63 -9.58
CA LEU A 114 -0.59 8.04 -9.88
C LEU A 114 -0.77 8.30 -11.38
N HIS A 115 0.01 7.61 -12.22
CA HIS A 115 -0.18 7.65 -13.68
C HIS A 115 -1.60 7.21 -14.09
N HIS A 116 -2.08 6.14 -13.52
CA HIS A 116 -3.44 5.65 -13.68
C HIS A 116 -4.47 6.72 -13.29
N GLU A 117 -4.32 7.36 -12.12
CA GLU A 117 -5.22 8.42 -11.66
C GLU A 117 -5.15 9.69 -12.52
N ALA A 118 -3.97 10.07 -12.99
CA ALA A 118 -3.81 11.21 -13.88
C ALA A 118 -4.54 11.04 -15.23
N ASN A 119 -4.82 9.81 -15.62
CA ASN A 119 -5.56 9.47 -16.83
C ASN A 119 -7.04 9.07 -16.55
N ARG A 120 -7.50 9.11 -15.30
CA ARG A 120 -8.90 8.79 -14.96
C ARG A 120 -9.86 9.78 -15.62
N PRO A 121 -10.90 9.32 -16.32
CA PRO A 121 -11.89 10.21 -16.95
C PRO A 121 -12.53 11.17 -15.93
N GLU A 122 -12.80 12.40 -16.34
CA GLU A 122 -13.31 13.46 -15.46
C GLU A 122 -14.59 13.08 -14.72
N GLY A 123 -15.54 12.45 -15.39
CA GLY A 123 -16.80 12.01 -14.80
C GLY A 123 -16.73 10.74 -13.94
N SER A 124 -15.54 10.13 -13.77
CA SER A 124 -15.39 8.93 -12.95
C SER A 124 -15.09 9.29 -11.50
N GLU A 125 -15.79 8.64 -10.57
CA GLU A 125 -15.52 8.80 -9.14
C GLU A 125 -14.12 8.32 -8.77
N MET A 126 -13.48 9.05 -7.87
CA MET A 126 -12.22 8.66 -7.26
C MET A 126 -12.51 7.81 -6.01
N PRO A 127 -11.81 6.68 -5.80
CA PRO A 127 -11.95 5.93 -4.56
C PRO A 127 -11.55 6.77 -3.35
N GLN A 128 -12.22 6.57 -2.22
CA GLN A 128 -11.88 7.23 -0.96
C GLN A 128 -10.47 6.85 -0.50
N ARG A 129 -9.81 7.76 0.20
CA ARG A 129 -8.43 7.62 0.73
C ARG A 129 -7.40 7.37 -0.38
N TYR A 130 -7.67 7.83 -1.59
CA TYR A 130 -6.76 7.62 -2.71
C TYR A 130 -5.56 8.58 -2.66
N SER A 131 -5.73 9.74 -2.02
CA SER A 131 -4.67 10.71 -1.75
C SER A 131 -3.49 10.14 -0.95
N ARG A 132 -3.68 9.02 -0.22
CA ARG A 132 -2.59 8.30 0.44
C ARG A 132 -1.47 7.89 -0.52
N HIS A 133 -1.78 7.55 -1.77
CA HIS A 133 -0.76 7.13 -2.73
C HIS A 133 0.16 8.28 -3.14
N TYR A 134 -0.36 9.51 -3.18
CA TYR A 134 0.44 10.73 -3.38
C TYR A 134 1.36 10.97 -2.19
N TYR A 135 0.82 10.87 -0.97
CA TYR A 135 1.62 10.98 0.26
C TYR A 135 2.70 9.88 0.34
N ASP A 136 2.36 8.63 0.07
CA ASP A 136 3.32 7.52 0.10
C ASP A 136 4.49 7.77 -0.85
N LEU A 137 4.20 8.12 -2.11
CA LEU A 137 5.25 8.37 -3.11
C LEU A 137 6.08 9.61 -2.74
N TYR A 138 5.44 10.67 -2.22
CA TYR A 138 6.14 11.83 -1.66
C TYR A 138 7.13 11.40 -0.56
N ARG A 139 6.67 10.63 0.43
CA ARG A 139 7.55 10.15 1.52
C ARG A 139 8.69 9.30 0.99
N MET A 140 8.43 8.39 0.08
CA MET A 140 9.46 7.56 -0.54
C MET A 140 10.48 8.42 -1.31
N SER A 141 10.04 9.48 -1.98
CA SER A 141 10.92 10.38 -2.74
C SER A 141 11.88 11.19 -1.87
N MET A 142 11.60 11.31 -0.57
CA MET A 142 12.45 11.98 0.42
C MET A 142 13.47 11.05 1.08
N THR A 143 13.57 9.81 0.63
CA THR A 143 14.47 8.78 1.17
C THR A 143 15.41 8.25 0.09
N PRO A 144 16.46 7.50 0.42
CA PRO A 144 17.33 6.85 -0.56
C PRO A 144 16.62 5.89 -1.53
N VAL A 145 15.35 5.56 -1.26
CA VAL A 145 14.52 4.72 -2.14
C VAL A 145 14.36 5.37 -3.53
N LYS A 146 14.30 6.69 -3.62
CA LYS A 146 14.20 7.40 -4.91
C LYS A 146 15.38 7.07 -5.81
N GLU A 147 16.61 7.24 -5.31
CA GLU A 147 17.83 6.99 -6.09
C GLU A 147 17.95 5.49 -6.44
N ALA A 148 17.58 4.60 -5.52
CA ALA A 148 17.55 3.17 -5.78
C ALA A 148 16.52 2.79 -6.87
N ALA A 149 15.34 3.44 -6.86
CA ALA A 149 14.31 3.25 -7.89
C ALA A 149 14.78 3.80 -9.25
N PHE A 150 15.40 4.97 -9.28
CA PHE A 150 15.94 5.59 -10.48
C PHE A 150 17.05 4.72 -11.13
N ALA A 151 17.88 4.07 -10.31
CA ALA A 151 18.86 3.08 -10.78
C ALA A 151 18.21 1.78 -11.33
N ARG A 152 16.91 1.57 -11.06
CA ARG A 152 16.18 0.36 -11.42
C ARG A 152 14.91 0.69 -12.24
N VAL A 153 15.07 1.45 -13.32
CA VAL A 153 13.98 1.78 -14.26
C VAL A 153 13.39 0.51 -14.92
N ASP A 154 14.15 -0.56 -15.00
CA ASP A 154 13.67 -1.87 -15.45
C ASP A 154 12.46 -2.37 -14.64
N LEU A 155 12.38 -2.01 -13.36
CA LEU A 155 11.24 -2.35 -12.49
C LEU A 155 9.96 -1.61 -12.90
N LEU A 156 10.05 -0.38 -13.41
CA LEU A 156 8.89 0.33 -13.93
C LEU A 156 8.22 -0.48 -15.04
N LYS A 157 9.02 -0.95 -16.00
CA LYS A 157 8.49 -1.80 -17.09
C LYS A 157 7.84 -3.08 -16.54
N THR A 158 8.48 -3.73 -15.59
CA THR A 158 7.96 -4.95 -14.97
C THR A 158 6.61 -4.71 -14.27
N VAL A 159 6.47 -3.57 -13.58
CA VAL A 159 5.22 -3.17 -12.91
C VAL A 159 4.13 -2.86 -13.95
N VAL A 160 4.46 -2.16 -15.01
CA VAL A 160 3.54 -1.83 -16.10
C VAL A 160 3.03 -3.11 -16.77
N ASP A 161 3.92 -4.02 -17.16
CA ASP A 161 3.56 -5.31 -17.79
C ASP A 161 2.63 -6.12 -16.88
N PHE A 162 2.92 -6.14 -15.57
CA PHE A 162 2.05 -6.79 -14.59
C PHE A 162 0.65 -6.17 -14.53
N LYS A 163 0.56 -4.82 -14.49
CA LYS A 163 -0.73 -4.11 -14.44
C LYS A 163 -1.53 -4.30 -15.74
N MET A 164 -0.88 -4.25 -16.89
CA MET A 164 -1.53 -4.51 -18.17
C MET A 164 -2.11 -5.93 -18.25
N LYS A 165 -1.41 -6.91 -17.69
CA LYS A 165 -1.84 -8.31 -17.69
C LYS A 165 -2.96 -8.61 -16.69
N PHE A 166 -2.88 -8.09 -15.47
CA PHE A 166 -3.74 -8.50 -14.36
C PHE A 166 -4.81 -7.47 -13.97
N TYR A 167 -4.57 -6.19 -14.27
CA TYR A 167 -5.47 -5.08 -13.95
C TYR A 167 -5.70 -4.16 -15.17
N PRO A 168 -6.06 -4.72 -16.35
CA PRO A 168 -6.20 -3.92 -17.57
C PRO A 168 -7.32 -2.90 -17.41
N ARG A 169 -7.01 -1.66 -17.78
CA ARG A 169 -7.97 -0.55 -17.88
C ARG A 169 -7.56 0.33 -19.05
N SER A 170 -8.42 0.46 -20.06
CA SER A 170 -8.10 1.19 -21.30
C SER A 170 -7.74 2.66 -21.05
N TRP A 171 -8.45 3.30 -20.12
CA TRP A 171 -8.23 4.71 -19.79
C TRP A 171 -6.99 4.97 -18.92
N ALA A 172 -6.42 3.93 -18.28
CA ALA A 172 -5.22 4.08 -17.43
C ALA A 172 -3.94 4.34 -18.23
N LYS A 173 -3.97 4.05 -19.53
CA LYS A 173 -2.86 4.28 -20.47
C LYS A 173 -1.51 3.75 -19.98
N TYR A 174 -1.52 2.56 -19.39
CA TYR A 174 -0.29 1.96 -18.83
C TYR A 174 0.88 1.87 -19.83
N GLN A 175 0.58 1.74 -21.12
CA GLN A 175 1.60 1.75 -22.19
C GLN A 175 2.36 3.09 -22.29
N GLU A 176 1.77 4.19 -21.78
CA GLU A 176 2.39 5.51 -21.70
C GLU A 176 3.14 5.72 -20.37
N ALA A 177 3.11 4.77 -19.44
CA ALA A 177 3.81 4.84 -18.18
C ALA A 177 5.29 4.45 -18.33
N VAL A 178 6.02 5.22 -19.12
CA VAL A 178 7.46 5.13 -19.34
C VAL A 178 8.12 6.44 -18.89
N PRO A 179 9.44 6.48 -18.62
CA PRO A 179 10.07 7.65 -18.01
C PRO A 179 9.65 8.98 -18.64
N GLY A 180 9.76 9.15 -19.93
CA GLY A 180 9.48 10.42 -20.62
C GLY A 180 8.02 10.87 -20.65
N THR A 181 7.05 10.00 -20.28
CA THR A 181 5.60 10.29 -20.38
C THR A 181 4.80 9.89 -19.14
N LEU A 182 5.46 9.34 -18.11
CA LEU A 182 4.83 8.99 -16.86
C LEU A 182 4.26 10.24 -16.18
N LYS A 183 3.01 10.17 -15.72
CA LYS A 183 2.32 11.27 -15.04
C LYS A 183 2.15 10.95 -13.57
N LEU A 184 2.58 11.85 -12.70
CA LEU A 184 2.34 11.77 -11.25
C LEU A 184 1.30 12.79 -10.80
N VAL A 185 1.20 13.90 -11.54
CA VAL A 185 0.31 15.01 -11.21
C VAL A 185 -1.01 14.85 -11.94
N PRO A 186 -2.14 14.85 -11.23
CA PRO A 186 -3.46 14.74 -11.86
C PRO A 186 -3.85 16.05 -12.56
N PRO A 187 -4.85 16.01 -13.45
CA PRO A 187 -5.43 17.22 -14.03
C PRO A 187 -6.04 18.15 -12.97
N ASP A 188 -6.10 19.45 -13.26
CA ASP A 188 -6.53 20.50 -12.31
C ASP A 188 -7.92 20.24 -11.74
N TYR A 189 -8.85 19.70 -12.53
CA TYR A 189 -10.20 19.38 -12.06
C TYR A 189 -10.25 18.34 -10.92
N ARG A 190 -9.15 17.56 -10.70
CA ARG A 190 -9.04 16.59 -9.61
C ARG A 190 -8.51 17.19 -8.31
N PHE A 191 -7.86 18.36 -8.36
CA PHE A 191 -7.15 18.91 -7.21
C PHE A 191 -8.05 19.14 -6.00
N ALA A 192 -9.25 19.71 -6.21
CA ALA A 192 -10.17 19.98 -5.10
C ALA A 192 -10.63 18.68 -4.40
N ALA A 193 -10.98 17.65 -5.18
CA ALA A 193 -11.39 16.35 -4.62
C ALA A 193 -10.25 15.64 -3.88
N LEU A 194 -9.04 15.66 -4.45
CA LEU A 194 -7.85 15.08 -3.81
C LEU A 194 -7.45 15.83 -2.54
N ALA A 195 -7.53 17.16 -2.53
CA ALA A 195 -7.24 17.97 -1.35
C ALA A 195 -8.23 17.67 -0.21
N ALA A 196 -9.52 17.53 -0.52
CA ALA A 196 -10.54 17.15 0.46
C ALA A 196 -10.31 15.72 1.01
N ASP A 197 -9.98 14.76 0.13
CA ASP A 197 -9.66 13.38 0.52
C ASP A 197 -8.38 13.32 1.39
N TYR A 198 -7.38 14.14 1.04
CA TYR A 198 -6.14 14.25 1.84
C TYR A 198 -6.41 14.82 3.23
N GLU A 199 -7.21 15.86 3.33
CA GLU A 199 -7.60 16.45 4.61
C GLU A 199 -8.33 15.44 5.50
N ALA A 200 -9.26 14.68 4.92
CA ALA A 200 -10.03 13.66 5.63
C ALA A 200 -9.19 12.48 6.15
N MET A 201 -8.00 12.25 5.58
CA MET A 201 -7.13 11.17 6.02
C MET A 201 -5.98 11.60 6.95
N LYS A 202 -5.85 12.89 7.29
CA LYS A 202 -4.73 13.41 8.10
C LYS A 202 -4.54 12.66 9.42
N ASP A 203 -5.61 12.30 10.08
CA ASP A 203 -5.56 11.57 11.36
C ASP A 203 -4.93 10.16 11.24
N MET A 204 -4.78 9.66 10.00
CA MET A 204 -4.13 8.38 9.72
C MET A 204 -2.62 8.54 9.45
N LEU A 205 -2.11 9.77 9.35
CA LEU A 205 -0.71 10.05 9.05
C LEU A 205 0.07 10.26 10.35
N TYR A 206 1.23 9.61 10.43
CA TYR A 206 2.09 9.69 11.62
C TYR A 206 3.17 10.77 11.46
N GLY A 207 3.41 11.53 12.54
CA GLY A 207 4.43 12.58 12.60
C GLY A 207 3.99 13.88 11.92
N ASP A 208 4.94 14.63 11.38
CA ASP A 208 4.66 15.88 10.68
C ASP A 208 3.93 15.62 9.36
N VAL A 209 2.74 16.17 9.24
CA VAL A 209 1.88 16.04 8.06
C VAL A 209 2.04 17.26 7.16
N PRO A 210 2.67 17.13 5.98
CA PRO A 210 2.81 18.23 5.04
C PRO A 210 1.45 18.69 4.51
N SER A 211 1.38 19.91 3.99
CA SER A 211 0.19 20.34 3.27
C SER A 211 0.02 19.54 1.96
N PHE A 212 -1.21 19.37 1.50
CA PHE A 212 -1.47 18.74 0.21
C PHE A 212 -0.68 19.38 -0.93
N TYR A 213 -0.59 20.72 -0.95
CA TYR A 213 0.15 21.45 -1.98
C TYR A 213 1.67 21.18 -1.91
N THR A 214 2.23 21.05 -0.71
CA THR A 214 3.63 20.65 -0.54
C THR A 214 3.90 19.28 -1.16
N VAL A 215 3.00 18.32 -0.94
CA VAL A 215 3.07 16.99 -1.55
C VAL A 215 3.03 17.10 -3.08
N MET A 216 2.09 17.87 -3.62
CA MET A 216 1.91 18.01 -5.07
C MET A 216 3.10 18.71 -5.74
N ASP A 217 3.69 19.73 -5.11
CA ASP A 217 4.88 20.41 -5.65
C ASP A 217 6.10 19.48 -5.67
N ALA A 218 6.29 18.66 -4.64
CA ALA A 218 7.34 17.67 -4.61
C ALA A 218 7.13 16.61 -5.71
N LEU A 219 5.89 16.17 -5.95
CA LEU A 219 5.58 15.20 -7.00
C LEU A 219 5.76 15.79 -8.40
N ARG A 220 5.50 17.10 -8.63
CA ARG A 220 5.84 17.78 -9.89
C ARG A 220 7.35 17.75 -10.15
N ASN A 221 8.15 17.98 -9.10
CA ASN A 221 9.61 17.90 -9.20
C ASN A 221 10.08 16.49 -9.47
N LEU A 222 9.46 15.50 -8.79
CA LEU A 222 9.75 14.07 -8.99
C LEU A 222 9.41 13.63 -10.43
N GLU A 223 8.26 14.03 -10.96
CA GLU A 223 7.84 13.75 -12.33
C GLU A 223 8.86 14.28 -13.34
N ARG A 224 9.31 15.53 -13.16
CA ARG A 224 10.37 16.10 -13.99
C ARG A 224 11.67 15.32 -13.90
N GLY A 225 12.04 14.86 -12.72
CA GLY A 225 13.22 14.01 -12.51
C GLY A 225 13.11 12.67 -13.23
N ILE A 226 11.91 12.04 -13.19
CA ILE A 226 11.65 10.78 -13.90
C ILE A 226 11.72 10.99 -15.42
N HIS A 227 11.24 12.12 -15.93
CA HIS A 227 11.28 12.40 -17.36
C HIS A 227 12.70 12.55 -17.93
N LEU A 228 13.71 12.67 -17.09
CA LEU A 228 15.13 12.77 -17.48
C LEU A 228 15.85 11.41 -17.46
N LEU A 229 15.18 10.32 -17.06
CA LEU A 229 15.73 8.96 -17.05
C LEU A 229 15.61 8.32 -18.43
#